data_c5d3a758e808d47573f602569397a5bd
#
_entry.id   c5d3a758e808d47573f602569397a5bd
#
_cell.length_a   1.000
_cell.length_b   1.000
_cell.length_c   1.000
_cell.angle_alpha   90.00
_cell.angle_beta   90.00
_cell.angle_gamma   90.00
#
_symmetry.space_group_name_H-M   'P 1'
#
loop_
_entity.id
_entity.type
_entity.pdbx_description
1 polymer ?
#
loop_
_entity_poly.entity_id
_entity_poly.type
_entity_poly.pdbx_seq_one_letter_code
_entity_poly.pdbx_strand_id
1 'polypeptide(L)'
;MLSRQQEPYNQFLTDCLLKKKKITLAVKREDLLHEHISGNKFRKLYYNILTAREKGYTSLLTFGGAYSNHIAATAAAGKEYNFKTIGVIRGDELGENLSKTLKENPTLAFAHQQGMKFHFVSRSVYRQKKNPDFIRNLFQIFGNFYLVPEGGTNELAIKGTEEILTPEDTQFDFICCAVGTGGTIAGIINTSYSHQKIIGFPALKENFLHKNIQKYVHKDNWDLIRDYHFGGFAKVNQALIDFINMVNTLHNLPLDPIYTGKMMFGIIDLIKKDFFPEGSKILAIHTGGLQGREGMNIRLQKKQMPLLNI
;
A
#
# COMPACT_ATOMS: atom_id res chain seq x y z
N MET A 1 -20.00 4.75 9.08
CA MET A 1 -18.61 4.99 9.50
C MET A 1 -17.81 3.75 9.12
N LEU A 2 -16.62 3.88 8.57
CA LEU A 2 -15.75 2.72 8.30
C LEU A 2 -15.49 2.02 9.64
N SER A 3 -15.91 0.75 9.77
CA SER A 3 -15.71 -0.02 10.99
C SER A 3 -14.46 -0.89 10.84
N ARG A 4 -13.56 -0.85 11.83
CA ARG A 4 -12.44 -1.78 11.92
C ARG A 4 -12.98 -3.17 12.27
N GLN A 5 -12.51 -4.20 11.59
CA GLN A 5 -12.84 -5.58 11.94
C GLN A 5 -11.95 -6.09 13.09
N GLN A 6 -10.71 -5.58 13.15
CA GLN A 6 -9.76 -5.87 14.20
C GLN A 6 -8.92 -4.63 14.52
N GLU A 7 -8.60 -4.41 15.80
CA GLU A 7 -7.62 -3.39 16.17
C GLU A 7 -6.21 -3.86 15.84
N PRO A 8 -5.38 -2.98 15.23
CA PRO A 8 -4.00 -3.32 14.94
C PRO A 8 -3.21 -3.51 16.23
N TYR A 9 -2.28 -4.46 16.21
CA TYR A 9 -1.37 -4.71 17.32
C TYR A 9 0.07 -4.86 16.84
N ASN A 10 1.02 -4.77 17.75
CA ASN A 10 2.43 -4.95 17.46
C ASN A 10 2.83 -6.41 17.67
N GLN A 11 3.09 -7.16 16.60
CA GLN A 11 3.59 -8.52 16.62
C GLN A 11 5.11 -8.50 16.76
N PHE A 12 5.64 -8.91 17.91
CA PHE A 12 7.08 -9.03 18.14
C PHE A 12 7.62 -10.28 17.43
N LEU A 13 8.72 -10.10 16.71
CA LEU A 13 9.42 -11.20 16.04
C LEU A 13 10.62 -11.65 16.90
N THR A 14 10.87 -12.95 16.89
CA THR A 14 12.00 -13.52 17.61
C THR A 14 12.76 -14.48 16.70
N ASP A 15 14.05 -14.26 16.54
CA ASP A 15 14.97 -15.20 15.90
C ASP A 15 16.41 -15.08 16.44
N CYS A 16 17.30 -15.98 16.00
CA CYS A 16 18.69 -15.99 16.44
C CYS A 16 19.47 -14.74 16.01
N LEU A 17 19.17 -14.15 14.86
CA LEU A 17 19.81 -12.94 14.38
C LEU A 17 19.48 -11.76 15.28
N LEU A 18 18.19 -11.56 15.58
CA LEU A 18 17.71 -10.45 16.43
C LEU A 18 18.34 -10.55 17.83
N LYS A 19 18.39 -11.74 18.41
CA LYS A 19 19.05 -11.99 19.70
C LYS A 19 20.54 -11.67 19.66
N LYS A 20 21.25 -12.16 18.61
CA LYS A 20 22.68 -11.92 18.42
C LYS A 20 23.01 -10.42 18.25
N LYS A 21 22.17 -9.69 17.55
CA LYS A 21 22.33 -8.24 17.28
C LYS A 21 21.71 -7.37 18.40
N LYS A 22 21.07 -7.97 19.39
CA LYS A 22 20.33 -7.31 20.47
C LYS A 22 19.30 -6.29 19.95
N ILE A 23 18.61 -6.64 18.87
CA ILE A 23 17.59 -5.81 18.24
C ILE A 23 16.20 -6.33 18.64
N THR A 24 15.31 -5.42 18.98
CA THR A 24 13.87 -5.70 19.09
C THR A 24 13.21 -5.31 17.77
N LEU A 25 12.54 -6.25 17.11
CA LEU A 25 11.77 -6.02 15.88
C LEU A 25 10.31 -6.40 16.13
N ALA A 26 9.42 -5.44 15.90
CA ALA A 26 7.98 -5.68 15.90
C ALA A 26 7.36 -5.27 14.55
N VAL A 27 6.23 -5.86 14.22
CA VAL A 27 5.43 -5.54 13.04
C VAL A 27 4.05 -5.07 13.49
N LYS A 28 3.70 -3.83 13.16
CA LYS A 28 2.35 -3.31 13.38
C LYS A 28 1.41 -3.86 12.33
N ARG A 29 0.45 -4.66 12.75
CA ARG A 29 -0.46 -5.45 11.93
C ARG A 29 -1.65 -4.62 11.42
N GLU A 30 -1.35 -3.54 10.67
CA GLU A 30 -2.37 -2.74 10.01
C GLU A 30 -3.12 -3.52 8.92
N ASP A 31 -2.54 -4.59 8.39
CA ASP A 31 -3.15 -5.51 7.44
C ASP A 31 -4.43 -6.16 7.97
N LEU A 32 -4.60 -6.26 9.28
CA LEU A 32 -5.76 -6.89 9.93
C LEU A 32 -6.93 -5.93 10.16
N LEU A 33 -6.76 -4.63 9.90
CA LEU A 33 -7.83 -3.63 10.09
C LEU A 33 -9.14 -4.02 9.42
N HIS A 34 -9.05 -4.58 8.22
CA HIS A 34 -10.20 -4.98 7.42
C HIS A 34 -9.79 -5.97 6.33
N GLU A 35 -10.60 -6.99 6.09
CA GLU A 35 -10.30 -8.06 5.12
C GLU A 35 -10.03 -7.53 3.70
N HIS A 36 -10.89 -6.65 3.21
CA HIS A 36 -10.85 -6.19 1.82
C HIS A 36 -10.31 -4.76 1.65
N ILE A 37 -10.50 -3.89 2.66
CA ILE A 37 -9.97 -2.53 2.68
C ILE A 37 -8.71 -2.52 3.56
N SER A 38 -7.77 -3.41 3.23
CA SER A 38 -6.66 -3.76 4.11
C SER A 38 -5.62 -2.64 4.29
N GLY A 39 -5.10 -2.57 5.49
CA GLY A 39 -3.93 -1.79 5.86
C GLY A 39 -4.08 -0.28 5.60
N ASN A 40 -3.05 0.30 5.00
CA ASN A 40 -3.02 1.73 4.73
C ASN A 40 -4.15 2.25 3.83
N LYS A 41 -4.85 1.37 3.11
CA LYS A 41 -5.99 1.78 2.27
C LYS A 41 -7.22 2.08 3.11
N PHE A 42 -7.42 1.36 4.22
CA PHE A 42 -8.44 1.68 5.19
C PHE A 42 -8.25 3.11 5.73
N ARG A 43 -7.05 3.41 6.23
CA ARG A 43 -6.68 4.72 6.75
C ARG A 43 -6.88 5.83 5.72
N LYS A 44 -6.39 5.64 4.50
CA LYS A 44 -6.47 6.62 3.42
C LYS A 44 -7.90 6.88 2.92
N LEU A 45 -8.74 5.85 2.88
CA LEU A 45 -10.11 5.99 2.41
C LEU A 45 -11.06 6.55 3.47
N TYR A 46 -10.73 6.40 4.74
CA TYR A 46 -11.62 6.77 5.85
C TYR A 46 -12.17 8.21 5.71
N TYR A 47 -11.31 9.21 5.80
CA TYR A 47 -11.75 10.62 5.72
C TYR A 47 -12.22 11.02 4.31
N ASN A 48 -11.73 10.37 3.26
CA ASN A 48 -12.23 10.58 1.90
C ASN A 48 -13.69 10.15 1.76
N ILE A 49 -14.07 9.00 2.32
CA ILE A 49 -15.45 8.49 2.31
C ILE A 49 -16.37 9.36 3.17
N LEU A 50 -15.93 9.77 4.36
CA LEU A 50 -16.69 10.70 5.20
C LEU A 50 -16.97 12.00 4.45
N THR A 51 -15.95 12.62 3.88
CA THR A 51 -16.08 13.88 3.13
C THR A 51 -16.96 13.71 1.88
N ALA A 52 -16.83 12.58 1.16
CA ALA A 52 -17.70 12.31 0.02
C ALA A 52 -19.17 12.25 0.42
N ARG A 53 -19.47 11.57 1.55
CA ARG A 53 -20.83 11.47 2.10
C ARG A 53 -21.38 12.81 2.57
N GLU A 54 -20.60 13.58 3.34
CA GLU A 54 -20.97 14.90 3.85
C GLU A 54 -21.28 15.87 2.71
N LYS A 55 -20.56 15.77 1.59
CA LYS A 55 -20.78 16.56 0.38
C LYS A 55 -21.88 16.00 -0.54
N GLY A 56 -22.58 14.95 -0.15
CA GLY A 56 -23.71 14.37 -0.91
C GLY A 56 -23.31 13.61 -2.17
N TYR A 57 -22.04 13.22 -2.33
CA TYR A 57 -21.64 12.36 -3.44
C TYR A 57 -22.17 10.94 -3.26
N THR A 58 -22.61 10.35 -4.37
CA THR A 58 -23.05 8.94 -4.42
C THR A 58 -22.09 8.05 -5.20
N SER A 59 -21.07 8.64 -5.81
CA SER A 59 -20.09 7.94 -6.63
C SER A 59 -18.66 8.34 -6.26
N LEU A 60 -17.75 7.36 -6.27
CA LEU A 60 -16.31 7.56 -6.11
C LEU A 60 -15.63 7.22 -7.44
N LEU A 61 -14.71 8.06 -7.89
CA LEU A 61 -13.85 7.76 -9.03
C LEU A 61 -12.39 7.73 -8.57
N THR A 62 -11.65 6.71 -9.02
CA THR A 62 -10.22 6.62 -8.72
C THR A 62 -9.41 6.07 -9.88
N PHE A 63 -8.08 6.10 -9.75
CA PHE A 63 -7.11 5.69 -10.75
C PHE A 63 -6.23 4.54 -10.26
N GLY A 64 -5.88 3.62 -11.17
CA GLY A 64 -4.94 2.55 -10.85
C GLY A 64 -4.53 1.70 -12.04
N GLY A 65 -3.49 0.88 -11.84
CA GLY A 65 -3.17 -0.20 -12.76
C GLY A 65 -4.00 -1.46 -12.46
N ALA A 66 -3.89 -2.46 -13.33
CA ALA A 66 -4.65 -3.72 -13.26
C ALA A 66 -4.49 -4.53 -11.95
N TYR A 67 -3.38 -4.36 -11.25
CA TYR A 67 -3.09 -5.04 -9.97
C TYR A 67 -2.99 -4.07 -8.80
N SER A 68 -3.75 -2.98 -8.85
CA SER A 68 -3.69 -1.93 -7.84
C SER A 68 -4.46 -2.31 -6.57
N ASN A 69 -3.76 -2.37 -5.45
CA ASN A 69 -4.37 -2.53 -4.12
C ASN A 69 -5.38 -1.41 -3.81
N HIS A 70 -5.17 -0.24 -4.40
CA HIS A 70 -6.07 0.89 -4.21
C HIS A 70 -7.38 0.72 -4.97
N ILE A 71 -7.34 0.18 -6.20
CA ILE A 71 -8.55 -0.16 -6.98
C ILE A 71 -9.40 -1.18 -6.22
N ALA A 72 -8.80 -2.27 -5.76
CA ALA A 72 -9.51 -3.30 -5.00
C ALA A 72 -10.13 -2.73 -3.70
N ALA A 73 -9.36 -1.98 -2.92
CA ALA A 73 -9.84 -1.39 -1.68
C ALA A 73 -10.95 -0.35 -1.90
N THR A 74 -10.85 0.48 -2.96
CA THR A 74 -11.90 1.46 -3.28
C THR A 74 -13.18 0.77 -3.73
N ALA A 75 -13.09 -0.32 -4.50
CA ALA A 75 -14.25 -1.10 -4.90
C ALA A 75 -14.97 -1.73 -3.69
N ALA A 76 -14.22 -2.37 -2.80
CA ALA A 76 -14.76 -2.93 -1.56
C ALA A 76 -15.41 -1.87 -0.68
N ALA A 77 -14.74 -0.73 -0.48
CA ALA A 77 -15.28 0.39 0.28
C ALA A 77 -16.56 0.94 -0.35
N GLY A 78 -16.61 1.04 -1.68
CA GLY A 78 -17.82 1.47 -2.38
C GLY A 78 -19.02 0.56 -2.10
N LYS A 79 -18.84 -0.76 -2.20
CA LYS A 79 -19.90 -1.73 -1.89
C LYS A 79 -20.36 -1.64 -0.44
N GLU A 80 -19.41 -1.60 0.49
CA GLU A 80 -19.72 -1.60 1.93
C GLU A 80 -20.41 -0.31 2.39
N TYR A 81 -20.03 0.83 1.80
CA TYR A 81 -20.54 2.15 2.21
C TYR A 81 -21.55 2.75 1.24
N ASN A 82 -22.09 1.92 0.31
CA ASN A 82 -23.14 2.30 -0.64
C ASN A 82 -22.75 3.45 -1.59
N PHE A 83 -21.51 3.43 -2.09
CA PHE A 83 -21.08 4.29 -3.18
C PHE A 83 -20.95 3.49 -4.47
N LYS A 84 -21.39 4.04 -5.58
CA LYS A 84 -20.98 3.57 -6.91
C LYS A 84 -19.50 3.84 -7.09
N THR A 85 -18.75 2.90 -7.65
CA THR A 85 -17.30 3.08 -7.85
C THR A 85 -16.94 3.02 -9.32
N ILE A 86 -16.00 3.88 -9.72
CA ILE A 86 -15.47 3.97 -11.07
C ILE A 86 -13.95 3.90 -10.97
N GLY A 87 -13.36 2.90 -11.62
CA GLY A 87 -11.91 2.73 -11.73
C GLY A 87 -11.43 3.13 -13.12
N VAL A 88 -10.64 4.20 -13.22
CA VAL A 88 -9.92 4.53 -14.45
C VAL A 88 -8.65 3.68 -14.47
N ILE A 89 -8.65 2.67 -15.33
CA ILE A 89 -7.62 1.62 -15.37
C ILE A 89 -6.61 1.89 -16.48
N ARG A 90 -5.33 1.84 -16.13
CA ARG A 90 -4.23 2.01 -17.08
C ARG A 90 -4.04 0.73 -17.91
N GLY A 91 -4.26 0.83 -19.21
CA GLY A 91 -4.15 -0.25 -20.21
C GLY A 91 -5.47 -0.47 -20.91
N ASP A 92 -5.66 0.18 -22.07
CA ASP A 92 -6.85 0.08 -22.92
C ASP A 92 -7.03 -1.35 -23.45
N GLU A 93 -5.92 -2.05 -23.71
CA GLU A 93 -5.91 -3.46 -24.12
C GLU A 93 -6.69 -4.39 -23.17
N LEU A 94 -6.79 -4.03 -21.90
CA LEU A 94 -7.54 -4.81 -20.91
C LEU A 94 -9.05 -4.69 -21.07
N GLY A 95 -9.52 -3.64 -21.73
CA GLY A 95 -10.93 -3.40 -22.00
C GLY A 95 -11.45 -4.06 -23.27
N GLU A 96 -10.58 -4.45 -24.21
CA GLU A 96 -10.97 -5.08 -25.48
C GLU A 96 -11.73 -6.39 -25.27
N ASN A 97 -11.35 -7.17 -24.29
CA ASN A 97 -12.08 -8.38 -23.86
C ASN A 97 -12.15 -8.46 -22.33
N LEU A 98 -13.16 -7.81 -21.78
CA LEU A 98 -13.34 -7.74 -20.33
C LEU A 98 -13.47 -9.13 -19.69
N SER A 99 -14.21 -10.06 -20.31
CA SER A 99 -14.40 -11.41 -19.76
C SER A 99 -13.07 -12.16 -19.62
N LYS A 100 -12.19 -12.06 -20.62
CA LYS A 100 -10.85 -12.64 -20.55
C LYS A 100 -10.01 -11.95 -19.47
N THR A 101 -10.03 -10.61 -19.43
CA THR A 101 -9.31 -9.85 -18.42
C THR A 101 -9.71 -10.20 -17.00
N LEU A 102 -11.01 -10.33 -16.72
CA LEU A 102 -11.49 -10.73 -15.40
C LEU A 102 -11.10 -12.18 -15.03
N LYS A 103 -11.05 -13.09 -16.01
CA LYS A 103 -10.59 -14.46 -15.79
C LYS A 103 -9.10 -14.55 -15.46
N GLU A 104 -8.28 -13.66 -16.03
CA GLU A 104 -6.81 -13.68 -15.89
C GLU A 104 -6.28 -12.74 -14.81
N ASN A 105 -7.10 -11.81 -14.30
CA ASN A 105 -6.69 -10.79 -13.34
C ASN A 105 -7.57 -10.80 -12.09
N PRO A 106 -7.13 -11.44 -11.00
CA PRO A 106 -7.94 -11.57 -9.78
C PRO A 106 -8.25 -10.21 -9.12
N THR A 107 -7.37 -9.22 -9.23
CA THR A 107 -7.61 -7.88 -8.67
C THR A 107 -8.77 -7.16 -9.37
N LEU A 108 -8.81 -7.20 -10.71
CA LEU A 108 -9.93 -6.61 -11.46
C LEU A 108 -11.20 -7.46 -11.33
N ALA A 109 -11.08 -8.81 -11.31
CA ALA A 109 -12.19 -9.68 -11.02
C ALA A 109 -12.85 -9.33 -9.68
N PHE A 110 -12.07 -9.22 -8.62
CA PHE A 110 -12.54 -8.81 -7.31
C PHE A 110 -13.21 -7.43 -7.36
N ALA A 111 -12.57 -6.42 -7.94
CA ALA A 111 -13.14 -5.07 -8.02
C ALA A 111 -14.48 -5.06 -8.81
N HIS A 112 -14.58 -5.85 -9.88
CA HIS A 112 -15.82 -6.03 -10.64
C HIS A 112 -16.93 -6.69 -9.81
N GLN A 113 -16.60 -7.73 -9.05
CA GLN A 113 -17.54 -8.41 -8.12
C GLN A 113 -18.03 -7.47 -7.01
N GLN A 114 -17.21 -6.49 -6.60
CA GLN A 114 -17.64 -5.43 -5.68
C GLN A 114 -18.49 -4.34 -6.36
N GLY A 115 -18.78 -4.45 -7.67
CA GLY A 115 -19.62 -3.52 -8.41
C GLY A 115 -18.89 -2.32 -9.04
N MET A 116 -17.56 -2.33 -9.09
CA MET A 116 -16.79 -1.25 -9.72
C MET A 116 -16.97 -1.28 -11.25
N LYS A 117 -17.30 -0.11 -11.83
CA LYS A 117 -17.27 0.11 -13.26
C LYS A 117 -15.86 0.49 -13.70
N PHE A 118 -15.38 -0.09 -14.80
CA PHE A 118 -14.05 0.23 -15.34
C PHE A 118 -14.14 1.19 -16.52
N HIS A 119 -13.18 2.08 -16.58
CA HIS A 119 -12.87 2.92 -17.73
C HIS A 119 -11.40 2.69 -18.09
N PHE A 120 -11.18 1.86 -19.09
CA PHE A 120 -9.82 1.54 -19.55
C PHE A 120 -9.30 2.65 -20.45
N VAL A 121 -8.06 3.08 -20.17
CA VAL A 121 -7.42 4.14 -20.95
C VAL A 121 -5.98 3.78 -21.29
N SER A 122 -5.49 4.25 -22.42
CA SER A 122 -4.10 4.02 -22.83
C SER A 122 -3.10 4.59 -21.82
N ARG A 123 -1.87 4.07 -21.82
CA ARG A 123 -0.81 4.56 -20.92
C ARG A 123 -0.49 6.03 -21.11
N SER A 124 -0.66 6.55 -22.34
CA SER A 124 -0.47 7.97 -22.67
C SER A 124 -1.57 8.84 -22.05
N VAL A 125 -2.82 8.47 -22.22
CA VAL A 125 -3.99 9.16 -21.63
C VAL A 125 -3.93 9.08 -20.09
N TYR A 126 -3.58 7.94 -19.52
CA TYR A 126 -3.45 7.78 -18.07
C TYR A 126 -2.44 8.73 -17.42
N ARG A 127 -1.38 9.11 -18.13
CA ARG A 127 -0.41 10.13 -17.64
C ARG A 127 -1.05 11.49 -17.40
N GLN A 128 -2.17 11.77 -18.08
CA GLN A 128 -2.92 13.04 -17.98
C GLN A 128 -3.93 13.05 -16.81
N LYS A 129 -3.94 12.07 -15.93
CA LYS A 129 -4.91 11.94 -14.83
C LYS A 129 -5.01 13.11 -13.84
N LYS A 130 -4.05 14.07 -13.92
CA LYS A 130 -4.08 15.34 -13.17
C LYS A 130 -4.47 16.54 -14.04
N ASN A 131 -4.64 16.35 -15.36
CA ASN A 131 -5.03 17.42 -16.26
C ASN A 131 -6.51 17.78 -16.03
N PRO A 132 -6.84 19.07 -15.81
CA PRO A 132 -8.22 19.51 -15.59
C PRO A 132 -9.17 19.15 -16.74
N ASP A 133 -8.71 19.17 -17.99
CA ASP A 133 -9.53 18.82 -19.15
C ASP A 133 -9.89 17.34 -19.16
N PHE A 134 -8.92 16.48 -18.83
CA PHE A 134 -9.17 15.05 -18.70
C PHE A 134 -10.18 14.76 -17.57
N ILE A 135 -10.06 15.44 -16.44
CA ILE A 135 -11.02 15.30 -15.34
C ILE A 135 -12.41 15.82 -15.75
N ARG A 136 -12.51 16.95 -16.50
CA ARG A 136 -13.80 17.44 -17.05
C ARG A 136 -14.47 16.41 -17.97
N ASN A 137 -13.71 15.76 -18.83
CA ASN A 137 -14.22 14.69 -19.70
C ASN A 137 -14.79 13.52 -18.87
N LEU A 138 -14.12 13.14 -17.79
CA LEU A 138 -14.64 12.11 -16.89
C LEU A 138 -15.97 12.53 -16.22
N PHE A 139 -16.14 13.82 -15.85
CA PHE A 139 -17.42 14.33 -15.37
C PHE A 139 -18.52 14.28 -16.44
N GLN A 140 -18.20 14.53 -17.70
CA GLN A 140 -19.16 14.40 -18.82
C GLN A 140 -19.61 12.96 -19.02
N ILE A 141 -18.68 11.98 -18.87
CA ILE A 141 -18.97 10.54 -19.08
C ILE A 141 -19.73 9.94 -17.89
N PHE A 142 -19.33 10.26 -16.66
CA PHE A 142 -19.79 9.56 -15.46
C PHE A 142 -20.72 10.39 -14.56
N GLY A 143 -20.94 11.66 -14.89
CA GLY A 143 -21.69 12.57 -14.04
C GLY A 143 -20.91 12.98 -12.79
N ASN A 144 -21.63 13.32 -11.71
CA ASN A 144 -21.02 13.80 -10.49
C ASN A 144 -20.39 12.67 -9.66
N PHE A 145 -19.11 12.80 -9.31
CA PHE A 145 -18.35 11.86 -8.50
C PHE A 145 -17.37 12.58 -7.57
N TYR A 146 -17.05 11.94 -6.44
CA TYR A 146 -15.94 12.34 -5.60
C TYR A 146 -14.64 11.71 -6.12
N LEU A 147 -13.65 12.54 -6.40
CA LEU A 147 -12.36 12.11 -6.94
C LEU A 147 -11.41 11.68 -5.82
N VAL A 148 -11.06 10.40 -5.79
CA VAL A 148 -9.99 9.86 -4.95
C VAL A 148 -8.73 9.70 -5.81
N PRO A 149 -7.62 10.38 -5.52
CA PRO A 149 -6.41 10.32 -6.34
C PRO A 149 -5.79 8.93 -6.42
N GLU A 150 -4.90 8.70 -7.39
CA GLU A 150 -4.14 7.44 -7.51
C GLU A 150 -3.42 7.10 -6.21
N GLY A 151 -3.56 5.84 -5.76
CA GLY A 151 -3.02 5.37 -4.49
C GLY A 151 -3.67 6.01 -3.25
N GLY A 152 -4.72 6.80 -3.45
CA GLY A 152 -5.47 7.47 -2.39
C GLY A 152 -4.71 8.61 -1.71
N THR A 153 -3.71 9.22 -2.35
CA THR A 153 -2.85 10.21 -1.66
C THR A 153 -3.36 11.64 -1.85
N ASN A 154 -3.89 12.21 -0.78
CA ASN A 154 -4.29 13.61 -0.59
C ASN A 154 -4.19 13.94 0.90
N GLU A 155 -4.52 15.17 1.31
CA GLU A 155 -4.49 15.62 2.71
C GLU A 155 -5.38 14.77 3.63
N LEU A 156 -6.58 14.40 3.20
CA LEU A 156 -7.49 13.54 3.97
C LEU A 156 -6.91 12.13 4.18
N ALA A 157 -6.21 11.61 3.18
CA ALA A 157 -5.52 10.33 3.30
C ALA A 157 -4.33 10.40 4.27
N ILE A 158 -3.61 11.51 4.29
CA ILE A 158 -2.52 11.74 5.24
C ILE A 158 -3.10 11.82 6.64
N LYS A 159 -4.14 12.63 6.87
CA LYS A 159 -4.86 12.67 8.14
C LYS A 159 -5.25 11.27 8.63
N GLY A 160 -5.74 10.40 7.75
CA GLY A 160 -6.06 9.02 8.13
C GLY A 160 -4.84 8.17 8.46
N THR A 161 -3.71 8.39 7.78
CA THR A 161 -2.47 7.65 8.07
C THR A 161 -1.68 8.21 9.26
N GLU A 162 -2.00 9.40 9.75
CA GLU A 162 -1.54 9.94 11.02
C GLU A 162 -2.04 9.13 12.23
N GLU A 163 -3.10 8.37 12.07
CA GLU A 163 -3.65 7.48 13.12
C GLU A 163 -2.95 6.10 13.19
N ILE A 164 -1.93 5.84 12.36
CA ILE A 164 -1.20 4.56 12.37
C ILE A 164 -0.40 4.39 13.65
N LEU A 165 0.35 5.43 14.04
CA LEU A 165 1.09 5.39 15.30
C LEU A 165 0.17 5.69 16.47
N THR A 166 0.36 4.95 17.55
CA THR A 166 -0.37 5.07 18.81
C THR A 166 0.61 5.38 19.95
N PRO A 167 0.16 5.81 21.13
CA PRO A 167 1.04 6.02 22.28
C PRO A 167 1.90 4.81 22.64
N GLU A 168 1.46 3.59 22.38
CA GLU A 168 2.23 2.36 22.60
C GLU A 168 3.49 2.27 21.73
N ASP A 169 3.50 3.00 20.60
CA ASP A 169 4.62 2.98 19.64
C ASP A 169 5.75 3.94 20.03
N THR A 170 5.60 4.72 21.11
CA THR A 170 6.64 5.63 21.64
C THR A 170 7.92 4.90 22.03
N GLN A 171 7.84 3.63 22.35
CA GLN A 171 8.98 2.83 22.76
C GLN A 171 9.96 2.49 21.62
N PHE A 172 9.58 2.69 20.35
CA PHE A 172 10.41 2.33 19.19
C PHE A 172 11.30 3.50 18.76
N ASP A 173 12.55 3.19 18.43
CA ASP A 173 13.54 4.16 17.95
C ASP A 173 13.42 4.40 16.44
N PHE A 174 13.09 3.33 15.71
CA PHE A 174 12.97 3.33 14.25
C PHE A 174 11.59 2.85 13.82
N ILE A 175 10.95 3.61 12.94
CA ILE A 175 9.68 3.22 12.30
C ILE A 175 9.93 3.01 10.81
N CYS A 176 9.71 1.79 10.33
CA CYS A 176 9.96 1.41 8.94
C CYS A 176 8.66 1.27 8.16
N CYS A 177 8.58 1.90 6.98
CA CYS A 177 7.39 1.88 6.13
C CYS A 177 7.75 1.65 4.67
N ALA A 178 7.02 0.74 4.00
CA ALA A 178 7.11 0.59 2.55
C ALA A 178 6.46 1.78 1.83
N VAL A 179 7.12 2.29 0.78
CA VAL A 179 6.72 3.53 0.13
C VAL A 179 6.35 3.30 -1.34
N GLY A 180 5.11 3.67 -1.67
CA GLY A 180 4.63 3.80 -3.05
C GLY A 180 4.50 5.28 -3.43
N THR A 181 3.33 5.87 -3.23
CA THR A 181 3.05 7.29 -3.54
C THR A 181 3.49 8.28 -2.46
N GLY A 182 3.93 7.78 -1.29
CA GLY A 182 4.43 8.61 -0.19
C GLY A 182 3.40 9.02 0.88
N GLY A 183 2.09 8.91 0.61
CA GLY A 183 1.08 9.40 1.56
C GLY A 183 1.04 8.67 2.90
N THR A 184 1.35 7.37 2.94
CA THR A 184 1.36 6.61 4.21
C THR A 184 2.51 7.04 5.11
N ILE A 185 3.72 7.09 4.54
CA ILE A 185 4.90 7.52 5.31
C ILE A 185 4.77 8.98 5.74
N ALA A 186 4.12 9.84 4.95
CA ALA A 186 3.91 11.24 5.31
C ALA A 186 3.09 11.37 6.62
N GLY A 187 1.99 10.63 6.76
CA GLY A 187 1.22 10.62 8.01
C GLY A 187 2.03 10.07 9.19
N ILE A 188 2.79 8.99 8.98
CA ILE A 188 3.68 8.43 10.01
C ILE A 188 4.74 9.47 10.45
N ILE A 189 5.36 10.19 9.52
CA ILE A 189 6.34 11.25 9.83
C ILE A 189 5.69 12.34 10.69
N ASN A 190 4.51 12.83 10.31
CA ASN A 190 3.83 13.91 11.02
C ASN A 190 3.51 13.58 12.48
N THR A 191 3.16 12.32 12.78
CA THR A 191 2.80 11.87 14.13
C THR A 191 3.94 11.21 14.91
N SER A 192 5.09 10.95 14.26
CA SER A 192 6.24 10.36 14.95
C SER A 192 6.74 11.26 16.10
N TYR A 193 7.34 10.65 17.12
CA TYR A 193 7.99 11.37 18.20
C TYR A 193 9.39 11.88 17.79
N SER A 194 9.90 12.90 18.48
CA SER A 194 11.17 13.56 18.14
C SER A 194 12.38 12.63 18.17
N HIS A 195 12.36 11.62 19.03
CA HIS A 195 13.44 10.62 19.14
C HIS A 195 13.36 9.53 18.08
N GLN A 196 12.21 9.38 17.39
CA GLN A 196 12.02 8.35 16.39
C GLN A 196 12.62 8.73 15.04
N LYS A 197 13.30 7.81 14.38
CA LYS A 197 13.74 7.93 12.99
C LYS A 197 12.80 7.15 12.08
N ILE A 198 12.22 7.79 11.07
CA ILE A 198 11.33 7.17 10.11
C ILE A 198 12.12 6.76 8.88
N ILE A 199 12.05 5.47 8.52
CA ILE A 199 12.78 4.92 7.38
C ILE A 199 11.78 4.40 6.34
N GLY A 200 11.80 5.02 5.16
CA GLY A 200 11.00 4.60 4.02
C GLY A 200 11.76 3.65 3.10
N PHE A 201 11.06 2.61 2.64
CA PHE A 201 11.58 1.64 1.66
C PHE A 201 10.80 1.78 0.35
N PRO A 202 11.31 2.56 -0.64
CA PRO A 202 10.64 2.74 -1.93
C PRO A 202 10.53 1.44 -2.72
N ALA A 203 9.31 1.13 -3.19
CA ALA A 203 9.08 0.01 -4.11
C ALA A 203 9.41 0.36 -5.57
N LEU A 204 9.67 1.63 -5.87
CA LEU A 204 9.85 2.24 -7.19
C LEU A 204 11.23 2.87 -7.31
N LYS A 205 11.74 2.94 -8.56
CA LYS A 205 12.95 3.69 -8.90
C LYS A 205 12.59 5.15 -9.27
N GLU A 206 12.04 5.92 -8.35
CA GLU A 206 11.62 7.29 -8.64
C GLU A 206 12.45 8.33 -7.87
N ASN A 207 13.07 9.26 -8.59
CA ASN A 207 13.92 10.30 -8.00
C ASN A 207 13.13 11.43 -7.32
N PHE A 208 11.83 11.59 -7.66
CA PHE A 208 10.99 12.68 -7.14
C PHE A 208 10.16 12.29 -5.91
N LEU A 209 10.30 11.05 -5.41
CA LEU A 209 9.55 10.57 -4.26
C LEU A 209 9.80 11.41 -3.00
N HIS A 210 11.07 11.79 -2.75
CA HIS A 210 11.43 12.66 -1.64
C HIS A 210 10.68 14.00 -1.71
N LYS A 211 10.72 14.67 -2.87
CA LYS A 211 10.00 15.94 -3.08
C LYS A 211 8.49 15.79 -2.90
N ASN A 212 7.92 14.65 -3.28
CA ASN A 212 6.48 14.41 -3.11
C ASN A 212 6.10 14.23 -1.65
N ILE A 213 6.90 13.52 -0.85
CA ILE A 213 6.69 13.37 0.59
C ILE A 213 6.86 14.72 1.29
N GLN A 214 7.91 15.48 0.94
CA GLN A 214 8.24 16.78 1.51
C GLN A 214 7.09 17.79 1.47
N LYS A 215 6.17 17.68 0.50
CA LYS A 215 4.98 18.55 0.39
C LYS A 215 3.98 18.40 1.53
N TYR A 216 4.04 17.29 2.26
CA TYR A 216 3.04 16.91 3.25
C TYR A 216 3.61 16.75 4.64
N VAL A 217 4.92 16.87 4.81
CA VAL A 217 5.57 16.63 6.10
C VAL A 217 6.15 17.93 6.67
N HIS A 218 6.14 18.02 8.00
CA HIS A 218 6.65 19.17 8.77
C HIS A 218 7.88 18.83 9.59
N LYS A 219 8.36 17.57 9.52
CA LYS A 219 9.50 17.04 10.26
C LYS A 219 10.58 16.56 9.30
N ASP A 220 11.82 16.48 9.79
CA ASP A 220 13.04 16.08 9.06
C ASP A 220 13.66 14.78 9.58
N ASN A 221 13.04 14.15 10.57
CA ASN A 221 13.49 12.91 11.20
C ASN A 221 13.24 11.65 10.34
N TRP A 222 13.32 11.75 9.02
CA TRP A 222 13.05 10.67 8.10
C TRP A 222 14.06 10.54 6.97
N ASP A 223 14.15 9.34 6.38
CA ASP A 223 15.00 9.05 5.23
C ASP A 223 14.42 7.96 4.35
N LEU A 224 14.95 7.80 3.12
CA LEU A 224 14.56 6.78 2.16
C LEU A 224 15.74 5.88 1.81
N ILE A 225 15.65 4.59 2.11
CA ILE A 225 16.63 3.58 1.71
C ILE A 225 16.17 2.93 0.40
N ARG A 226 16.91 3.19 -0.68
CA ARG A 226 16.48 2.90 -2.06
C ARG A 226 16.99 1.58 -2.62
N ASP A 227 17.84 0.85 -1.91
CA ASP A 227 18.56 -0.32 -2.44
C ASP A 227 17.69 -1.57 -2.55
N TYR A 228 16.55 -1.61 -1.85
CA TYR A 228 15.71 -2.80 -1.73
C TYR A 228 14.49 -2.82 -2.66
N HIS A 229 14.49 -2.09 -3.77
CA HIS A 229 13.39 -2.09 -4.74
C HIS A 229 13.36 -3.31 -5.66
N PHE A 230 14.40 -4.17 -5.68
CA PHE A 230 14.50 -5.38 -6.50
C PHE A 230 14.31 -5.15 -8.02
N GLY A 231 14.80 -4.04 -8.52
CA GLY A 231 14.63 -3.67 -9.93
C GLY A 231 13.43 -2.76 -10.24
N GLY A 232 12.58 -2.44 -9.23
CA GLY A 232 11.48 -1.50 -9.34
C GLY A 232 10.10 -2.11 -9.07
N PHE A 233 9.04 -1.40 -9.46
CA PHE A 233 7.67 -1.81 -9.20
C PHE A 233 7.33 -3.20 -9.75
N ALA A 234 6.75 -4.04 -8.90
CA ALA A 234 6.35 -5.42 -9.21
C ALA A 234 7.48 -6.30 -9.78
N LYS A 235 8.75 -5.92 -9.60
CA LYS A 235 9.89 -6.79 -9.86
C LYS A 235 10.20 -7.58 -8.61
N VAL A 236 10.42 -8.87 -8.79
CA VAL A 236 10.76 -9.84 -7.74
C VAL A 236 11.82 -10.80 -8.27
N ASN A 237 12.59 -11.38 -7.38
CA ASN A 237 13.54 -12.46 -7.66
C ASN A 237 13.33 -13.62 -6.68
N GLN A 238 14.02 -14.73 -6.91
CA GLN A 238 13.95 -15.93 -6.08
C GLN A 238 14.19 -15.62 -4.60
N ALA A 239 15.27 -14.90 -4.28
CA ALA A 239 15.65 -14.60 -2.90
C ALA A 239 14.56 -13.85 -2.13
N LEU A 240 13.82 -12.93 -2.79
CA LEU A 240 12.69 -12.23 -2.16
C LEU A 240 11.51 -13.17 -1.91
N ILE A 241 11.21 -14.08 -2.84
CA ILE A 241 10.11 -15.04 -2.70
C ILE A 241 10.39 -16.01 -1.56
N ASP A 242 11.59 -16.59 -1.52
CA ASP A 242 12.03 -17.51 -0.47
C ASP A 242 11.98 -16.82 0.90
N PHE A 243 12.43 -15.56 0.97
CA PHE A 243 12.37 -14.76 2.19
C PHE A 243 10.92 -14.54 2.67
N ILE A 244 10.01 -14.15 1.77
CA ILE A 244 8.60 -13.95 2.12
C ILE A 244 7.97 -15.24 2.64
N ASN A 245 8.24 -16.37 1.98
CA ASN A 245 7.73 -17.67 2.40
C ASN A 245 8.31 -18.09 3.75
N MET A 246 9.61 -17.87 3.97
CA MET A 246 10.27 -18.14 5.25
C MET A 246 9.65 -17.31 6.39
N VAL A 247 9.45 -16.01 6.19
CA VAL A 247 8.85 -15.13 7.21
C VAL A 247 7.42 -15.57 7.52
N ASN A 248 6.63 -15.94 6.51
CA ASN A 248 5.28 -16.46 6.72
C ASN A 248 5.28 -17.74 7.54
N THR A 249 6.17 -18.69 7.23
CA THR A 249 6.28 -19.98 7.93
C THR A 249 6.74 -19.81 9.37
N LEU A 250 7.77 -18.98 9.62
CA LEU A 250 8.36 -18.84 10.94
C LEU A 250 7.53 -17.97 11.91
N HIS A 251 6.84 -16.97 11.38
CA HIS A 251 6.20 -15.94 12.21
C HIS A 251 4.69 -15.82 11.99
N ASN A 252 4.08 -16.64 11.13
CA ASN A 252 2.69 -16.49 10.70
C ASN A 252 2.41 -15.02 10.25
N LEU A 253 3.34 -14.48 9.46
CA LEU A 253 3.34 -13.10 9.00
C LEU A 253 3.34 -13.09 7.46
N PRO A 254 2.16 -13.10 6.83
CA PRO A 254 2.06 -13.01 5.38
C PRO A 254 2.52 -11.63 4.91
N LEU A 255 3.35 -11.57 3.88
CA LEU A 255 3.85 -10.33 3.29
C LEU A 255 3.47 -10.24 1.81
N ASP A 256 3.22 -9.03 1.31
CA ASP A 256 3.06 -8.80 -0.12
C ASP A 256 4.44 -8.64 -0.81
N PRO A 257 4.60 -9.09 -2.06
CA PRO A 257 5.92 -9.09 -2.71
C PRO A 257 6.33 -7.74 -3.30
N ILE A 258 5.44 -6.73 -3.28
CA ILE A 258 5.68 -5.43 -3.92
C ILE A 258 6.19 -4.41 -2.92
N TYR A 259 5.64 -4.41 -1.71
CA TYR A 259 5.85 -3.40 -0.68
C TYR A 259 6.44 -4.01 0.60
N THR A 260 5.61 -4.71 1.38
CA THR A 260 5.97 -5.16 2.73
C THR A 260 7.06 -6.23 2.74
N GLY A 261 7.07 -7.13 1.77
CA GLY A 261 8.13 -8.13 1.61
C GLY A 261 9.49 -7.51 1.33
N LYS A 262 9.53 -6.50 0.45
CA LYS A 262 10.78 -5.77 0.15
C LYS A 262 11.28 -4.96 1.34
N MET A 263 10.39 -4.30 2.05
CA MET A 263 10.72 -3.57 3.28
C MET A 263 11.28 -4.52 4.33
N MET A 264 10.61 -5.62 4.63
CA MET A 264 11.07 -6.58 5.64
C MET A 264 12.40 -7.22 5.24
N PHE A 265 12.61 -7.55 3.95
CA PHE A 265 13.90 -8.01 3.46
C PHE A 265 14.98 -6.97 3.72
N GLY A 266 14.71 -5.70 3.42
CA GLY A 266 15.63 -4.60 3.66
C GLY A 266 15.95 -4.40 5.15
N ILE A 267 14.95 -4.46 6.03
CA ILE A 267 15.16 -4.35 7.49
C ILE A 267 16.09 -5.46 7.98
N ILE A 268 15.84 -6.71 7.60
CA ILE A 268 16.66 -7.86 8.03
C ILE A 268 18.08 -7.78 7.48
N ASP A 269 18.26 -7.33 6.24
CA ASP A 269 19.59 -7.15 5.65
C ASP A 269 20.37 -6.01 6.32
N LEU A 270 19.70 -4.90 6.66
CA LEU A 270 20.28 -3.79 7.40
C LEU A 270 20.66 -4.18 8.84
N ILE A 271 19.88 -5.02 9.50
CA ILE A 271 20.23 -5.59 10.82
C ILE A 271 21.50 -6.45 10.70
N LYS A 272 21.62 -7.27 9.66
CA LYS A 272 22.85 -8.06 9.38
C LYS A 272 24.08 -7.18 9.21
N LYS A 273 23.91 -6.02 8.58
CA LYS A 273 24.96 -5.03 8.28
C LYS A 273 25.25 -4.03 9.40
N ASP A 274 24.70 -4.23 10.57
CA ASP A 274 24.87 -3.34 11.74
C ASP A 274 24.47 -1.86 11.48
N PHE A 275 23.47 -1.66 10.61
CA PHE A 275 22.94 -0.32 10.33
C PHE A 275 22.20 0.26 11.54
N PHE A 276 21.50 -0.57 12.28
CA PHE A 276 20.79 -0.17 13.50
C PHE A 276 21.72 -0.38 14.71
N PRO A 277 21.88 0.62 15.57
CA PRO A 277 22.65 0.47 16.82
C PRO A 277 22.16 -0.70 17.67
N GLU A 278 23.08 -1.31 18.42
CA GLU A 278 22.74 -2.34 19.40
C GLU A 278 21.73 -1.80 20.41
N GLY A 279 20.72 -2.60 20.74
CA GLY A 279 19.62 -2.23 21.63
C GLY A 279 18.45 -1.53 20.94
N SER A 280 18.56 -1.19 19.65
CA SER A 280 17.48 -0.49 18.92
C SER A 280 16.18 -1.29 18.90
N LYS A 281 15.07 -0.56 19.04
CA LYS A 281 13.71 -1.07 18.88
C LYS A 281 13.13 -0.58 17.55
N ILE A 282 12.77 -1.50 16.67
CA ILE A 282 12.31 -1.24 15.31
C ILE A 282 10.85 -1.65 15.19
N LEU A 283 10.00 -0.78 14.66
CA LEU A 283 8.62 -1.07 14.28
C LEU A 283 8.48 -1.03 12.76
N ALA A 284 8.15 -2.16 12.16
CA ALA A 284 7.81 -2.25 10.74
C ALA A 284 6.28 -2.13 10.55
N ILE A 285 5.82 -1.24 9.68
CA ILE A 285 4.38 -1.07 9.43
C ILE A 285 3.94 -2.02 8.33
N HIS A 286 3.11 -2.99 8.65
CA HIS A 286 2.48 -3.88 7.66
C HIS A 286 1.30 -3.21 6.99
N THR A 287 1.55 -2.57 5.87
CA THR A 287 0.57 -1.74 5.16
C THR A 287 -0.49 -2.51 4.36
N GLY A 288 -0.62 -3.82 4.54
CA GLY A 288 -1.56 -4.67 3.80
C GLY A 288 -1.07 -5.02 2.40
N GLY A 289 -1.99 -5.16 1.45
CA GLY A 289 -1.66 -5.45 0.05
C GLY A 289 -1.67 -6.93 -0.30
N LEU A 290 -2.13 -7.79 0.59
CA LEU A 290 -2.05 -9.25 0.47
C LEU A 290 -2.86 -9.80 -0.72
N GLN A 291 -3.95 -9.14 -1.12
CA GLN A 291 -4.74 -9.56 -2.28
C GLN A 291 -3.92 -9.53 -3.61
N GLY A 292 -2.79 -8.83 -3.65
CA GLY A 292 -1.88 -8.84 -4.80
C GLY A 292 -1.06 -10.13 -4.96
N ARG A 293 -1.05 -11.02 -3.94
CA ARG A 293 -0.26 -12.26 -3.94
C ARG A 293 -0.74 -13.25 -4.99
N GLU A 294 -2.05 -13.42 -5.15
CA GLU A 294 -2.63 -14.29 -6.16
C GLU A 294 -2.22 -13.86 -7.58
N GLY A 295 -2.37 -12.58 -7.91
CA GLY A 295 -1.94 -12.05 -9.20
C GLY A 295 -0.43 -12.17 -9.44
N MET A 296 0.37 -12.09 -8.37
CA MET A 296 1.81 -12.36 -8.46
C MET A 296 2.08 -13.84 -8.73
N ASN A 297 1.37 -14.76 -8.07
CA ASN A 297 1.54 -16.19 -8.27
C ASN A 297 1.21 -16.63 -9.71
N ILE A 298 0.16 -16.09 -10.32
CA ILE A 298 -0.15 -16.32 -11.75
C ILE A 298 1.05 -15.89 -12.62
N ARG A 299 1.68 -14.76 -12.31
CA ARG A 299 2.85 -14.27 -13.04
C ARG A 299 4.10 -15.11 -12.80
N LEU A 300 4.33 -15.57 -11.57
CA LEU A 300 5.45 -16.43 -11.21
C LEU A 300 5.34 -17.78 -11.88
N GLN A 301 4.16 -18.37 -11.92
CA GLN A 301 3.86 -19.63 -12.59
C GLN A 301 4.20 -19.56 -14.10
N LYS A 302 3.77 -18.48 -14.78
CA LYS A 302 4.12 -18.23 -16.20
C LYS A 302 5.64 -18.11 -16.43
N LYS A 303 6.41 -17.80 -15.39
CA LYS A 303 7.87 -17.65 -15.43
C LYS A 303 8.62 -18.87 -14.86
N GLN A 304 7.90 -19.91 -14.48
CA GLN A 304 8.46 -21.10 -13.83
C GLN A 304 9.30 -20.76 -12.58
N MET A 305 8.87 -19.76 -11.83
CA MET A 305 9.48 -19.35 -10.57
C MET A 305 8.71 -19.95 -9.39
N PRO A 306 9.34 -20.10 -8.21
CA PRO A 306 8.64 -20.49 -6.98
C PRO A 306 7.48 -19.57 -6.68
N LEU A 307 6.44 -20.13 -6.08
CA LEU A 307 5.22 -19.39 -5.72
C LEU A 307 5.31 -18.87 -4.29
N LEU A 308 4.55 -17.84 -4.02
CA LEU A 308 4.28 -17.38 -2.66
C LEU A 308 3.30 -18.35 -1.99
N ASN A 309 3.57 -18.72 -0.75
CA ASN A 309 2.63 -19.49 0.09
C ASN A 309 1.45 -18.58 0.44
N ILE A 310 0.26 -18.89 -0.07
CA ILE A 310 -0.97 -18.10 0.17
C ILE A 310 -1.77 -18.75 1.27
#